data_8336419e948c01ea0b612049ea4a9d69
#
_entry.id   8336419e948c01ea0b612049ea4a9d69
#
_cell.length_a   1.000
_cell.length_b   1.000
_cell.length_c   1.000
_cell.angle_alpha   90.00
_cell.angle_beta   90.00
_cell.angle_gamma   90.00
#
_symmetry.space_group_name_H-M   'P 1'
#
loop_
_entity.id
_entity.type
_entity.pdbx_description
1 polymer ?
#
loop_
_entity_poly.entity_id
_entity_poly.type
_entity_poly.pdbx_seq_one_letter_code
_entity_poly.pdbx_strand_id
1 'polypeptide(L)'
;TYSALLYVADVEVAQDTFNGNVHLSFDESDFLLVFPYGAEGKMRLVGSVRSERVASSADLNFEDVGHESLHAMGITVTHLNWFSTYKSHHRMTDHFRRGNIFLAGDAAHIHSPAGGQGMNTGIGDAINLAWKLAAVVNGRGNDALLDSYHAERAAFAKTLIKTTDQAFNLASRKGSVFGFMRTYVVPNVAKLAFGLATARAAMFRAISQVAISYSNGP
;
A
#
# COMPACT_ATOMS: atom_id res chain seq x y z
N THR A 1 -0.38 -5.87 13.76
CA THR A 1 -1.79 -5.86 13.34
C THR A 1 -2.35 -4.49 13.61
N TYR A 2 -2.93 -3.85 12.61
CA TYR A 2 -3.66 -2.60 12.78
C TYR A 2 -5.06 -2.89 13.30
N SER A 3 -5.61 -1.97 14.11
CA SER A 3 -6.99 -2.05 14.58
C SER A 3 -8.01 -1.67 13.50
N ALA A 4 -7.55 -1.01 12.43
CA ALA A 4 -8.41 -0.57 11.36
C ALA A 4 -8.81 -1.76 10.45
N LEU A 5 -10.12 -1.89 10.24
CA LEU A 5 -10.69 -2.72 9.19
C LEU A 5 -10.74 -1.89 7.91
N LEU A 6 -10.29 -2.46 6.80
CA LEU A 6 -10.32 -1.86 5.49
C LEU A 6 -11.34 -2.56 4.61
N TYR A 7 -11.85 -1.86 3.60
CA TYR A 7 -12.68 -2.46 2.56
C TYR A 7 -12.14 -2.17 1.17
N VAL A 8 -12.45 -3.05 0.25
CA VAL A 8 -12.29 -2.85 -1.18
C VAL A 8 -13.62 -3.12 -1.85
N ALA A 9 -14.00 -2.25 -2.78
CA ALA A 9 -15.20 -2.44 -3.59
C ALA A 9 -14.89 -2.12 -5.07
N ASP A 10 -15.38 -2.95 -5.97
CA ASP A 10 -15.42 -2.67 -7.41
C ASP A 10 -16.83 -2.22 -7.76
N VAL A 11 -16.97 -1.01 -8.26
CA VAL A 11 -18.25 -0.35 -8.50
C VAL A 11 -18.33 0.25 -9.89
N GLU A 12 -19.57 0.49 -10.33
CA GLU A 12 -19.86 1.37 -11.48
C GLU A 12 -20.47 2.66 -10.95
N VAL A 13 -20.09 3.79 -11.57
CA VAL A 13 -20.53 5.12 -11.14
C VAL A 13 -21.31 5.84 -12.27
N ALA A 14 -22.24 6.69 -11.87
CA ALA A 14 -23.11 7.41 -12.82
C ALA A 14 -22.35 8.44 -13.68
N GLN A 15 -21.25 9.00 -13.16
CA GLN A 15 -20.44 9.99 -13.85
C GLN A 15 -18.96 9.73 -13.60
N ASP A 16 -18.18 9.60 -14.66
CA ASP A 16 -16.72 9.54 -14.56
C ASP A 16 -16.15 10.97 -14.52
N THR A 17 -16.02 11.50 -13.31
CA THR A 17 -15.43 12.82 -13.04
C THR A 17 -13.93 12.76 -12.79
N PHE A 18 -13.33 11.56 -12.81
CA PHE A 18 -11.97 11.34 -12.30
C PHE A 18 -10.88 11.34 -13.38
N ASN A 19 -11.23 11.46 -14.67
CA ASN A 19 -10.29 11.60 -15.79
C ASN A 19 -9.10 10.62 -15.76
N GLY A 20 -9.32 9.39 -15.33
CA GLY A 20 -8.29 8.36 -15.24
C GLY A 20 -7.28 8.53 -14.09
N ASN A 21 -7.45 9.51 -13.21
CA ASN A 21 -6.54 9.74 -12.09
C ASN A 21 -6.94 8.97 -10.82
N VAL A 22 -5.96 8.70 -9.97
CA VAL A 22 -6.20 8.20 -8.61
C VAL A 22 -6.56 9.37 -7.71
N HIS A 23 -7.65 9.24 -6.98
CA HIS A 23 -8.10 10.25 -6.03
C HIS A 23 -8.04 9.72 -4.61
N LEU A 24 -7.64 10.58 -3.69
CA LEU A 24 -7.55 10.28 -2.28
C LEU A 24 -8.33 11.35 -1.51
N SER A 25 -9.34 10.92 -0.78
CA SER A 25 -10.07 11.74 0.17
C SER A 25 -9.73 11.32 1.59
N PHE A 26 -9.58 12.30 2.47
CA PHE A 26 -9.46 12.12 3.90
C PHE A 26 -10.62 12.81 4.59
N ASP A 27 -11.26 12.10 5.50
CA ASP A 27 -12.20 12.66 6.46
C ASP A 27 -11.56 12.65 7.87
N GLU A 28 -12.25 13.16 8.89
CA GLU A 28 -11.73 13.23 10.27
C GLU A 28 -11.29 11.88 10.84
N SER A 29 -11.88 10.78 10.41
CA SER A 29 -11.60 9.45 10.92
C SER A 29 -11.27 8.40 9.85
N ASP A 30 -11.48 8.71 8.58
CA ASP A 30 -11.46 7.75 7.49
C ASP A 30 -10.70 8.26 6.27
N PHE A 31 -10.31 7.34 5.38
CA PHE A 31 -9.80 7.68 4.07
C PHE A 31 -10.54 6.87 3.00
N LEU A 32 -10.62 7.43 1.81
CA LEU A 32 -11.12 6.78 0.61
C LEU A 32 -10.17 7.03 -0.54
N LEU A 33 -9.65 5.96 -1.11
CA LEU A 33 -8.91 5.92 -2.38
C LEU A 33 -9.86 5.47 -3.48
N VAL A 34 -9.84 6.18 -4.59
CA VAL A 34 -10.62 5.86 -5.79
C VAL A 34 -9.67 5.64 -6.95
N PHE A 35 -9.74 4.45 -7.54
CA PHE A 35 -8.93 4.04 -8.68
C PHE A 35 -9.85 3.77 -9.87
N PRO A 36 -9.85 4.59 -10.92
CA PRO A 36 -10.48 4.20 -12.18
C PRO A 36 -9.78 2.98 -12.76
N TYR A 37 -10.53 2.01 -13.26
CA TYR A 37 -9.96 0.84 -13.91
C TYR A 37 -10.84 0.32 -15.05
N GLY A 38 -10.19 -0.24 -16.06
CA GLY A 38 -10.90 -0.83 -17.19
C GLY A 38 -11.69 0.18 -18.03
N ALA A 39 -12.99 -0.08 -18.24
CA ALA A 39 -13.87 0.78 -19.01
C ALA A 39 -14.33 2.01 -18.24
N GLU A 40 -14.81 3.03 -18.96
CA GLU A 40 -15.38 4.24 -18.39
C GLU A 40 -16.47 3.92 -17.36
N GLY A 41 -16.48 4.67 -16.26
CA GLY A 41 -17.42 4.48 -15.16
C GLY A 41 -17.09 3.34 -14.18
N LYS A 42 -16.02 2.54 -14.40
CA LYS A 42 -15.61 1.50 -13.47
C LYS A 42 -14.54 1.99 -12.52
N MET A 43 -14.80 1.81 -11.22
CA MET A 43 -13.92 2.30 -10.15
C MET A 43 -13.68 1.24 -9.10
N ARG A 44 -12.44 1.17 -8.61
CA ARG A 44 -12.09 0.46 -7.38
C ARG A 44 -11.97 1.43 -6.23
N LEU A 45 -12.70 1.17 -5.19
CA LEU A 45 -12.71 1.91 -3.95
C LEU A 45 -11.90 1.15 -2.90
N VAL A 46 -11.02 1.85 -2.18
CA VAL A 46 -10.31 1.29 -1.02
C VAL A 46 -10.44 2.28 0.12
N GLY A 47 -11.07 1.87 1.20
CA GLY A 47 -11.32 2.76 2.33
C GLY A 47 -11.19 2.08 3.68
N SER A 48 -11.28 2.87 4.74
CA SER A 48 -11.35 2.39 6.11
C SER A 48 -12.80 2.22 6.56
N VAL A 49 -13.03 1.22 7.41
CA VAL A 49 -14.33 1.03 8.08
C VAL A 49 -14.27 1.72 9.43
N ARG A 50 -15.25 2.56 9.73
CA ARG A 50 -15.36 3.25 11.03
C ARG A 50 -15.37 2.25 12.18
N SER A 51 -14.59 2.55 13.22
CA SER A 51 -14.41 1.65 14.37
C SER A 51 -15.71 1.33 15.11
N GLU A 52 -16.69 2.20 15.04
CA GLU A 52 -18.01 2.01 15.64
C GLU A 52 -18.81 0.88 14.97
N ARG A 53 -18.54 0.62 13.69
CA ARG A 53 -19.16 -0.46 12.89
C ARG A 53 -18.38 -1.77 12.95
N VAL A 54 -17.13 -1.75 13.41
CA VAL A 54 -16.26 -2.95 13.50
C VAL A 54 -16.77 -3.98 14.51
N ALA A 55 -17.54 -3.57 15.51
CA ALA A 55 -18.16 -4.46 16.51
C ALA A 55 -19.14 -5.47 15.89
N SER A 56 -19.68 -5.19 14.69
CA SER A 56 -20.59 -6.04 13.92
C SER A 56 -19.96 -6.64 12.67
N SER A 57 -18.64 -6.81 12.65
CA SER A 57 -17.83 -7.09 11.44
C SER A 57 -18.09 -8.41 10.71
N ALA A 58 -18.95 -9.28 11.20
CA ALA A 58 -19.21 -10.57 10.57
C ALA A 58 -20.04 -10.47 9.26
N ASP A 59 -20.84 -9.38 9.10
CA ASP A 59 -21.79 -9.23 8.00
C ASP A 59 -21.85 -7.80 7.42
N LEU A 60 -20.68 -7.12 7.32
CA LEU A 60 -20.64 -5.78 6.72
C LEU A 60 -20.90 -5.85 5.22
N ASN A 61 -21.89 -5.09 4.76
CA ASN A 61 -22.19 -4.86 3.36
C ASN A 61 -21.61 -3.52 2.88
N PHE A 62 -21.57 -3.33 1.56
CA PHE A 62 -21.09 -2.07 0.98
C PHE A 62 -21.90 -0.86 1.45
N GLU A 63 -23.20 -1.03 1.66
CA GLU A 63 -24.09 0.01 2.16
C GLU A 63 -23.76 0.48 3.59
N ASP A 64 -23.02 -0.34 4.35
CA ASP A 64 -22.57 0.00 5.71
C ASP A 64 -21.31 0.87 5.74
N VAL A 65 -20.63 1.04 4.61
CA VAL A 65 -19.31 1.69 4.55
C VAL A 65 -19.27 2.80 3.50
N GLY A 66 -18.46 3.81 3.73
CA GLY A 66 -18.04 4.77 2.71
C GLY A 66 -19.04 5.82 2.23
N HIS A 67 -20.32 5.79 2.64
CA HIS A 67 -21.35 6.70 2.11
C HIS A 67 -21.00 8.17 2.22
N GLU A 68 -20.49 8.61 3.36
CA GLU A 68 -20.16 10.02 3.56
C GLU A 68 -19.00 10.48 2.69
N SER A 69 -17.94 9.67 2.61
CA SER A 69 -16.78 9.96 1.76
C SER A 69 -17.13 9.92 0.28
N LEU A 70 -17.98 8.98 -0.15
CA LEU A 70 -18.49 8.90 -1.52
C LEU A 70 -19.33 10.14 -1.87
N HIS A 71 -20.24 10.52 -0.98
CA HIS A 71 -21.07 11.71 -1.16
C HIS A 71 -20.22 13.00 -1.20
N ALA A 72 -19.23 13.12 -0.30
CA ALA A 72 -18.32 14.26 -0.27
C ALA A 72 -17.47 14.38 -1.56
N MET A 73 -17.19 13.27 -2.22
CA MET A 73 -16.48 13.23 -3.51
C MET A 73 -17.44 13.36 -4.72
N GLY A 74 -18.75 13.46 -4.50
CA GLY A 74 -19.75 13.51 -5.58
C GLY A 74 -19.89 12.19 -6.34
N ILE A 75 -19.52 11.06 -5.73
CA ILE A 75 -19.58 9.73 -6.34
C ILE A 75 -20.96 9.11 -6.10
N THR A 76 -21.69 8.84 -7.17
CA THR A 76 -22.93 8.07 -7.14
C THR A 76 -22.67 6.69 -7.70
N VAL A 77 -22.69 5.68 -6.84
CA VAL A 77 -22.55 4.27 -7.23
C VAL A 77 -23.86 3.79 -7.83
N THR A 78 -23.81 3.24 -9.04
CA THR A 78 -24.98 2.69 -9.76
C THR A 78 -25.03 1.18 -9.66
N HIS A 79 -23.87 0.51 -9.56
CA HIS A 79 -23.78 -0.94 -9.45
C HIS A 79 -22.57 -1.36 -8.62
N LEU A 80 -22.77 -2.37 -7.75
CA LEU A 80 -21.72 -3.01 -6.99
C LEU A 80 -21.33 -4.33 -7.66
N ASN A 81 -20.11 -4.41 -8.20
CA ASN A 81 -19.61 -5.63 -8.83
C ASN A 81 -18.99 -6.59 -7.82
N TRP A 82 -18.29 -6.04 -6.82
CA TRP A 82 -17.62 -6.84 -5.80
C TRP A 82 -17.34 -6.01 -4.55
N PHE A 83 -17.37 -6.66 -3.39
CA PHE A 83 -17.05 -6.06 -2.10
C PHE A 83 -16.37 -7.06 -1.18
N SER A 84 -15.38 -6.61 -0.43
CA SER A 84 -14.73 -7.38 0.62
C SER A 84 -14.13 -6.48 1.68
N THR A 85 -14.09 -6.97 2.91
CA THR A 85 -13.38 -6.34 4.02
C THR A 85 -12.16 -7.15 4.39
N TYR A 86 -11.10 -6.48 4.87
CA TYR A 86 -9.88 -7.14 5.32
C TYR A 86 -9.17 -6.36 6.43
N LYS A 87 -8.44 -7.09 7.28
CA LYS A 87 -7.58 -6.49 8.30
C LYS A 87 -6.16 -6.40 7.77
N SER A 88 -5.59 -5.21 7.82
CA SER A 88 -4.19 -5.02 7.46
C SER A 88 -3.28 -5.52 8.57
N HIS A 89 -2.21 -6.20 8.18
CA HIS A 89 -1.19 -6.69 9.09
C HIS A 89 0.18 -6.22 8.62
N HIS A 90 1.10 -6.02 9.57
CA HIS A 90 2.52 -5.91 9.30
C HIS A 90 3.24 -7.07 9.99
N ARG A 91 3.94 -7.86 9.25
CA ARG A 91 4.72 -8.99 9.74
C ARG A 91 5.91 -9.22 8.83
N MET A 92 6.96 -9.76 9.38
CA MET A 92 8.12 -10.19 8.61
C MET A 92 8.67 -11.45 9.28
N THR A 93 9.12 -12.41 8.48
CA THR A 93 9.83 -13.58 8.97
C THR A 93 11.25 -13.19 9.40
N ASP A 94 11.80 -13.92 10.36
CA ASP A 94 13.18 -13.70 10.82
C ASP A 94 14.21 -14.11 9.77
N HIS A 95 13.87 -15.06 8.90
CA HIS A 95 14.76 -15.59 7.87
C HIS A 95 14.03 -15.72 6.53
N PHE A 96 14.58 -15.14 5.47
CA PHE A 96 14.09 -15.30 4.10
C PHE A 96 14.68 -16.54 3.42
N ARG A 97 15.73 -17.12 4.02
CA ARG A 97 16.36 -18.36 3.59
C ARG A 97 16.57 -19.29 4.78
N ARG A 98 16.30 -20.58 4.60
CA ARG A 98 16.73 -21.65 5.50
C ARG A 98 17.12 -22.88 4.67
N GLY A 99 18.42 -23.09 4.53
CA GLY A 99 18.96 -24.12 3.62
C GLY A 99 18.54 -23.85 2.18
N ASN A 100 17.81 -24.79 1.58
CA ASN A 100 17.30 -24.67 0.19
C ASN A 100 15.87 -24.13 0.09
N ILE A 101 15.30 -23.65 1.21
CA ILE A 101 13.96 -23.05 1.24
C ILE A 101 14.11 -21.53 1.26
N PHE A 102 13.36 -20.85 0.38
CA PHE A 102 13.35 -19.42 0.26
C PHE A 102 11.91 -18.90 0.37
N LEU A 103 11.75 -17.75 1.01
CA LEU A 103 10.49 -17.02 1.11
C LEU A 103 10.63 -15.70 0.37
N ALA A 104 9.61 -15.30 -0.40
CA ALA A 104 9.57 -14.06 -1.15
C ALA A 104 8.17 -13.44 -1.10
N GLY A 105 8.08 -12.12 -1.25
CA GLY A 105 6.81 -11.40 -1.20
C GLY A 105 6.07 -11.60 0.11
N ASP A 106 4.76 -11.77 0.06
CA ASP A 106 3.88 -11.88 1.23
C ASP A 106 4.21 -13.08 2.14
N ALA A 107 4.87 -14.12 1.61
CA ALA A 107 5.36 -15.23 2.43
C ALA A 107 6.53 -14.81 3.34
N ALA A 108 7.30 -13.80 2.95
CA ALA A 108 8.42 -13.28 3.72
C ALA A 108 8.06 -12.05 4.55
N HIS A 109 7.26 -11.15 4.00
CA HIS A 109 6.86 -9.89 4.67
C HIS A 109 5.53 -9.38 4.15
N ILE A 110 4.72 -8.87 5.05
CA ILE A 110 3.49 -8.14 4.75
C ILE A 110 3.52 -6.79 5.45
N HIS A 111 3.01 -5.78 4.80
CA HIS A 111 2.99 -4.41 5.32
C HIS A 111 1.66 -3.70 5.00
N SER A 112 1.49 -2.49 5.53
CA SER A 112 0.35 -1.64 5.23
C SER A 112 0.19 -1.41 3.72
N PRO A 113 -1.05 -1.32 3.22
CA PRO A 113 -1.31 -0.97 1.82
C PRO A 113 -0.95 0.49 1.49
N ALA A 114 -0.54 1.29 2.47
CA ALA A 114 -0.11 2.67 2.26
C ALA A 114 1.02 2.75 1.23
N GLY A 115 0.76 3.43 0.12
CA GLY A 115 1.70 3.58 -0.99
C GLY A 115 1.67 2.47 -2.05
N GLY A 116 0.84 1.42 -1.91
CA GLY A 116 0.66 0.39 -2.95
C GLY A 116 1.91 -0.43 -3.29
N GLN A 117 2.85 -0.58 -2.35
CA GLN A 117 4.22 -1.09 -2.61
C GLN A 117 4.35 -2.62 -2.59
N GLY A 118 3.32 -3.37 -2.15
CA GLY A 118 3.41 -4.81 -1.90
C GLY A 118 3.84 -5.62 -3.12
N MET A 119 3.14 -5.46 -4.22
CA MET A 119 3.42 -6.18 -5.46
C MET A 119 4.84 -5.88 -5.99
N ASN A 120 5.22 -4.62 -6.05
CA ASN A 120 6.55 -4.22 -6.53
C ASN A 120 7.68 -4.79 -5.65
N THR A 121 7.46 -4.84 -4.34
CA THR A 121 8.42 -5.42 -3.40
C THR A 121 8.57 -6.92 -3.61
N GLY A 122 7.46 -7.64 -3.77
CA GLY A 122 7.49 -9.08 -4.06
C GLY A 122 8.15 -9.40 -5.40
N ILE A 123 7.90 -8.60 -6.45
CA ILE A 123 8.60 -8.71 -7.74
C ILE A 123 10.11 -8.46 -7.55
N GLY A 124 10.47 -7.44 -6.77
CA GLY A 124 11.86 -7.15 -6.44
C GLY A 124 12.56 -8.29 -5.69
N ASP A 125 11.86 -8.97 -4.78
CA ASP A 125 12.38 -10.17 -4.11
C ASP A 125 12.63 -11.30 -5.12
N ALA A 126 11.65 -11.56 -5.98
CA ALA A 126 11.74 -12.62 -6.98
C ALA A 126 12.90 -12.38 -7.95
N ILE A 127 13.07 -11.14 -8.43
CA ILE A 127 14.18 -10.76 -9.32
C ILE A 127 15.51 -10.93 -8.59
N ASN A 128 15.63 -10.44 -7.35
CA ASN A 128 16.85 -10.53 -6.56
C ASN A 128 17.26 -11.99 -6.30
N LEU A 129 16.31 -12.85 -5.99
CA LEU A 129 16.54 -14.27 -5.74
C LEU A 129 16.84 -15.04 -7.04
N ALA A 130 16.13 -14.77 -8.12
CA ALA A 130 16.19 -15.56 -9.35
C ALA A 130 17.60 -15.55 -9.98
N TRP A 131 18.25 -14.39 -10.10
CA TRP A 131 19.58 -14.31 -10.69
C TRP A 131 20.64 -14.97 -9.79
N LYS A 132 20.49 -14.89 -8.47
CA LYS A 132 21.40 -15.54 -7.50
C LYS A 132 21.28 -17.07 -7.59
N LEU A 133 20.06 -17.58 -7.61
CA LEU A 133 19.80 -19.01 -7.84
C LEU A 133 20.39 -19.47 -9.18
N ALA A 134 20.15 -18.72 -10.25
CA ALA A 134 20.69 -19.05 -11.56
C ALA A 134 22.23 -19.05 -11.55
N ALA A 135 22.88 -18.13 -10.88
CA ALA A 135 24.33 -18.08 -10.75
C ALA A 135 24.89 -19.32 -10.03
N VAL A 136 24.27 -19.70 -8.90
CA VAL A 136 24.73 -20.85 -8.10
C VAL A 136 24.47 -22.17 -8.83
N VAL A 137 23.27 -22.37 -9.38
CA VAL A 137 22.91 -23.60 -10.11
C VAL A 137 23.81 -23.82 -11.34
N ASN A 138 24.22 -22.76 -12.02
CA ASN A 138 25.14 -22.84 -13.17
C ASN A 138 26.61 -22.81 -12.77
N GLY A 139 26.96 -22.95 -11.49
CA GLY A 139 28.35 -22.98 -11.02
C GLY A 139 29.11 -21.66 -11.15
N ARG A 140 28.40 -20.53 -11.35
CA ARG A 140 28.98 -19.17 -11.47
C ARG A 140 29.01 -18.41 -10.15
N GLY A 141 28.46 -18.99 -9.08
CA GLY A 141 28.42 -18.45 -7.72
C GLY A 141 28.48 -19.57 -6.70
N ASN A 142 28.90 -19.24 -5.50
CA ASN A 142 28.86 -20.17 -4.37
C ASN A 142 27.58 -20.00 -3.55
N ASP A 143 27.35 -20.89 -2.62
CA ASP A 143 26.15 -20.90 -1.75
C ASP A 143 26.01 -19.63 -0.91
N ALA A 144 27.13 -18.99 -0.52
CA ALA A 144 27.12 -17.73 0.22
C ALA A 144 26.45 -16.56 -0.53
N LEU A 145 26.43 -16.62 -1.89
CA LEU A 145 25.66 -15.65 -2.68
C LEU A 145 24.17 -15.68 -2.35
N LEU A 146 23.62 -16.84 -2.01
CA LEU A 146 22.21 -17.00 -1.64
C LEU A 146 21.89 -16.40 -0.26
N ASP A 147 22.88 -16.30 0.64
CA ASP A 147 22.69 -15.66 1.94
C ASP A 147 22.51 -14.13 1.81
N SER A 148 23.13 -13.55 0.78
CA SER A 148 22.95 -12.11 0.49
C SER A 148 21.50 -11.75 0.15
N TYR A 149 20.69 -12.70 -0.32
CA TYR A 149 19.27 -12.50 -0.56
C TYR A 149 18.55 -12.02 0.72
N HIS A 150 18.74 -12.74 1.83
CA HIS A 150 18.15 -12.34 3.12
C HIS A 150 18.69 -10.97 3.56
N ALA A 151 20.01 -10.78 3.54
CA ALA A 151 20.61 -9.53 4.01
C ALA A 151 20.08 -8.30 3.27
N GLU A 152 20.00 -8.37 1.94
CA GLU A 152 19.54 -7.30 1.10
C GLU A 152 18.03 -7.06 1.21
N ARG A 153 17.22 -8.12 1.10
CA ARG A 153 15.77 -7.97 1.02
C ARG A 153 15.11 -7.75 2.38
N ALA A 154 15.65 -8.38 3.45
CA ALA A 154 15.15 -8.13 4.81
C ALA A 154 15.44 -6.68 5.28
N ALA A 155 16.60 -6.13 4.94
CA ALA A 155 16.92 -4.73 5.25
C ALA A 155 15.96 -3.77 4.54
N PHE A 156 15.69 -4.02 3.25
CA PHE A 156 14.72 -3.25 2.48
C PHE A 156 13.29 -3.39 3.05
N ALA A 157 12.82 -4.61 3.31
CA ALA A 157 11.50 -4.87 3.86
C ALA A 157 11.29 -4.18 5.22
N LYS A 158 12.29 -4.20 6.12
CA LYS A 158 12.26 -3.47 7.41
C LYS A 158 12.04 -1.97 7.20
N THR A 159 12.77 -1.38 6.26
CA THR A 159 12.66 0.05 5.96
C THR A 159 11.27 0.36 5.39
N LEU A 160 10.79 -0.47 4.47
CA LEU A 160 9.47 -0.32 3.87
C LEU A 160 8.35 -0.43 4.92
N ILE A 161 8.37 -1.47 5.76
CA ILE A 161 7.40 -1.66 6.85
C ILE A 161 7.39 -0.41 7.75
N LYS A 162 8.55 0.06 8.19
CA LYS A 162 8.66 1.25 9.05
C LYS A 162 8.07 2.49 8.40
N THR A 163 8.37 2.75 7.14
CA THR A 163 7.90 3.95 6.43
C THR A 163 6.41 3.89 6.13
N THR A 164 5.91 2.74 5.68
CA THR A 164 4.48 2.54 5.43
C THR A 164 3.66 2.57 6.71
N ASP A 165 4.18 2.04 7.83
CA ASP A 165 3.54 2.13 9.14
C ASP A 165 3.44 3.57 9.62
N GLN A 166 4.50 4.36 9.45
CA GLN A 166 4.48 5.79 9.82
C GLN A 166 3.45 6.56 8.99
N ALA A 167 3.41 6.33 7.68
CA ALA A 167 2.44 6.95 6.79
C ALA A 167 1.00 6.55 7.15
N PHE A 168 0.75 5.25 7.37
CA PHE A 168 -0.56 4.74 7.75
C PHE A 168 -1.01 5.27 9.11
N ASN A 169 -0.13 5.29 10.10
CA ASN A 169 -0.44 5.82 11.43
C ASN A 169 -0.76 7.31 11.37
N LEU A 170 -0.05 8.10 10.55
CA LEU A 170 -0.34 9.52 10.37
C LEU A 170 -1.73 9.71 9.71
N ALA A 171 -2.05 8.89 8.71
CA ALA A 171 -3.33 8.93 8.01
C ALA A 171 -4.50 8.48 8.89
N SER A 172 -4.28 7.51 9.80
CA SER A 172 -5.33 6.87 10.61
C SER A 172 -5.46 7.43 12.03
N ARG A 173 -4.57 8.33 12.45
CA ARG A 173 -4.55 8.86 13.82
C ARG A 173 -5.75 9.77 14.08
N LYS A 174 -6.49 9.49 15.16
CA LYS A 174 -7.63 10.29 15.61
C LYS A 174 -7.16 11.50 16.44
N GLY A 175 -7.96 12.56 16.41
CA GLY A 175 -7.76 13.76 17.22
C GLY A 175 -7.77 15.06 16.39
N SER A 176 -8.25 16.15 16.97
CA SER A 176 -8.44 17.44 16.30
C SER A 176 -7.15 18.00 15.67
N VAL A 177 -6.01 17.85 16.33
CA VAL A 177 -4.69 18.28 15.80
C VAL A 177 -4.31 17.50 14.55
N PHE A 178 -4.50 16.17 14.57
CA PHE A 178 -4.19 15.32 13.41
C PHE A 178 -5.20 15.51 12.28
N GLY A 179 -6.48 15.76 12.60
CA GLY A 179 -7.50 16.16 11.64
C GLY A 179 -7.11 17.45 10.92
N PHE A 180 -6.77 18.51 11.68
CA PHE A 180 -6.30 19.78 11.12
C PHE A 180 -5.04 19.61 10.25
N MET A 181 -4.05 18.87 10.72
CA MET A 181 -2.83 18.56 9.94
C MET A 181 -3.19 17.90 8.60
N ARG A 182 -4.05 16.87 8.62
CA ARG A 182 -4.48 16.12 7.45
C ARG A 182 -5.26 16.95 6.45
N THR A 183 -6.20 17.77 6.95
CA THR A 183 -7.12 18.53 6.10
C THR A 183 -6.50 19.81 5.53
N TYR A 184 -5.64 20.47 6.30
CA TYR A 184 -5.12 21.77 5.91
C TYR A 184 -3.62 21.79 5.65
N VAL A 185 -2.79 21.12 6.44
CA VAL A 185 -1.34 21.21 6.31
C VAL A 185 -0.83 20.28 5.23
N VAL A 186 -1.18 18.99 5.29
CA VAL A 186 -0.66 17.98 4.36
C VAL A 186 -1.00 18.31 2.89
N PRO A 187 -2.24 18.70 2.50
CA PRO A 187 -2.54 19.01 1.12
C PRO A 187 -1.80 20.23 0.60
N ASN A 188 -1.63 21.27 1.43
CA ASN A 188 -0.91 22.48 1.01
C ASN A 188 0.60 22.23 0.88
N VAL A 189 1.20 21.48 1.80
CA VAL A 189 2.61 21.08 1.71
C VAL A 189 2.82 20.15 0.51
N ALA A 190 1.93 19.19 0.30
CA ALA A 190 1.97 18.30 -0.86
C ALA A 190 1.87 19.10 -2.17
N LYS A 191 0.92 20.03 -2.28
CA LYS A 191 0.77 20.89 -3.47
C LYS A 191 2.05 21.68 -3.76
N LEU A 192 2.68 22.25 -2.74
CA LEU A 192 3.94 22.96 -2.88
C LEU A 192 5.08 22.01 -3.30
N ALA A 193 5.20 20.86 -2.64
CA ALA A 193 6.23 19.86 -2.95
C ALA A 193 6.06 19.32 -4.37
N PHE A 194 4.82 18.98 -4.78
CA PHE A 194 4.53 18.53 -6.14
C PHE A 194 4.73 19.58 -7.21
N GLY A 195 4.76 20.86 -6.86
CA GLY A 195 5.18 21.96 -7.74
C GLY A 195 6.67 21.86 -8.12
N LEU A 196 7.50 21.24 -7.29
CA LEU A 196 8.94 21.12 -7.52
C LEU A 196 9.29 19.84 -8.30
N ALA A 197 9.98 19.98 -9.43
CA ALA A 197 10.38 18.84 -10.27
C ALA A 197 11.29 17.85 -9.50
N THR A 198 12.17 18.36 -8.64
CA THR A 198 13.06 17.55 -7.80
C THR A 198 12.29 16.69 -6.79
N ALA A 199 11.25 17.26 -6.16
CA ALA A 199 10.42 16.53 -5.19
C ALA A 199 9.59 15.44 -5.89
N ARG A 200 9.01 15.73 -7.08
CA ARG A 200 8.33 14.74 -7.90
C ARG A 200 9.24 13.59 -8.30
N ALA A 201 10.47 13.91 -8.76
CA ALA A 201 11.45 12.90 -9.13
C ALA A 201 11.87 12.02 -7.94
N ALA A 202 12.09 12.63 -6.76
CA ALA A 202 12.43 11.91 -5.55
C ALA A 202 11.28 10.97 -5.12
N MET A 203 10.05 11.45 -5.15
CA MET A 203 8.89 10.64 -4.82
C MET A 203 8.65 9.51 -5.83
N PHE A 204 8.80 9.79 -7.13
CA PHE A 204 8.73 8.76 -8.16
C PHE A 204 9.77 7.66 -7.89
N ARG A 205 11.03 8.01 -7.63
CA ARG A 205 12.09 7.04 -7.32
C ARG A 205 11.77 6.20 -6.08
N ALA A 206 11.19 6.82 -5.06
CA ALA A 206 10.80 6.12 -3.83
C ALA A 206 9.64 5.13 -4.09
N ILE A 207 8.58 5.56 -4.79
CA ILE A 207 7.40 4.74 -5.06
C ILE A 207 7.70 3.64 -6.08
N SER A 208 8.45 3.93 -7.14
CA SER A 208 8.81 2.96 -8.16
C SER A 208 9.94 2.00 -7.75
N GLN A 209 10.51 2.19 -6.55
CA GLN A 209 11.57 1.35 -5.99
C GLN A 209 12.84 1.24 -6.87
N VAL A 210 13.06 2.18 -7.80
CA VAL A 210 14.27 2.19 -8.66
C VAL A 210 15.51 2.75 -7.95
N ALA A 211 15.37 3.27 -6.74
CA ALA A 211 16.47 3.81 -5.93
C ALA A 211 16.96 2.84 -4.85
N ILE A 212 16.61 1.55 -4.95
CA ILE A 212 17.10 0.56 -3.99
C ILE A 212 18.60 0.39 -4.16
N SER A 213 19.36 0.57 -3.07
CA SER A 213 20.80 0.36 -3.02
C SER A 213 21.13 -0.65 -1.93
N TYR A 214 21.99 -1.60 -2.25
CA TYR A 214 22.48 -2.63 -1.34
C TYR A 214 23.89 -2.33 -0.86
N SER A 215 24.25 -1.03 -0.71
CA SER A 215 25.58 -0.59 -0.34
C SER A 215 26.09 -1.11 1.02
N ASN A 216 25.22 -1.69 1.84
CA ASN A 216 25.56 -2.31 3.12
C ASN A 216 25.40 -3.84 3.09
N GLY A 217 25.32 -4.45 1.92
CA GLY A 217 25.39 -5.89 1.75
C GLY A 217 26.83 -6.41 1.97
N PRO A 218 26.98 -7.69 2.34
CA PRO A 218 28.29 -8.31 2.48
C PRO A 218 29.04 -8.34 1.16
#